data_e2e29c3d08fc2b5ec090058c85b04d54
#
_entry.id   e2e29c3d08fc2b5ec090058c85b04d54
#
_cell.length_a   1.000
_cell.length_b   1.000
_cell.length_c   1.000
_cell.angle_alpha   90.00
_cell.angle_beta   90.00
_cell.angle_gamma   90.00
#
_symmetry.space_group_name_H-M   'P 1'
#
loop_
_entity.id
_entity.type
_entity.pdbx_description
1 polymer ?
#
loop_
_entity_poly.entity_id
_entity_poly.type
_entity_poly.pdbx_seq_one_letter_code
_entity_poly.pdbx_strand_id
1 'polypeptide(L)'
;MSYLETKNVQDNPLSHKGRFSRLSYLAWTFIISIIYSAALFLVLGVGALALFSSGAGFGIENLFSSGLGYLAVFLFVIVIIAFFVLLINITIRRLHDLNKSGWLALLMFVPLVNIGFSIYVYCFKGTVGANNYGPARPTEQAEKYLGVIYAIFLVIVIFAYGVAIVAVQKYRNAPSDLTTLGQSELNYEDLGLSEEDIQNLQVDETLPEDAESELQVESTEVSDDEAVAAAERAAEAALHDE
;
A
#
# COMPACT_ATOMS: atom_id res chain seq x y z
N MET A 1 23.79 46.24 -11.92
CA MET A 1 23.00 45.21 -12.60
C MET A 1 21.66 45.07 -11.92
N SER A 2 20.64 45.36 -12.66
CA SER A 2 19.30 45.71 -12.17
C SER A 2 18.61 44.51 -11.50
N TYR A 3 17.99 44.76 -10.34
CA TYR A 3 17.10 43.84 -9.60
C TYR A 3 15.91 43.28 -10.46
N LEU A 4 15.72 43.86 -11.64
CA LEU A 4 14.64 43.49 -12.59
C LEU A 4 15.01 42.30 -13.50
N GLU A 5 16.28 41.95 -13.60
CA GLU A 5 16.75 40.89 -14.49
C GLU A 5 16.60 39.48 -13.86
N THR A 6 16.44 39.41 -12.53
CA THR A 6 16.27 38.11 -11.83
C THR A 6 14.80 37.62 -11.83
N LYS A 7 13.84 38.45 -12.30
CA LYS A 7 12.40 38.14 -12.26
C LYS A 7 11.94 37.21 -13.41
N ASN A 8 12.77 36.98 -14.41
CA ASN A 8 12.41 36.21 -15.61
C ASN A 8 13.04 34.82 -15.72
N VAL A 9 13.58 34.26 -14.64
CA VAL A 9 13.82 32.80 -14.62
C VAL A 9 12.48 32.12 -14.46
N GLN A 10 11.85 31.84 -15.58
CA GLN A 10 10.61 31.09 -15.66
C GLN A 10 10.86 29.76 -14.93
N ASP A 11 10.30 29.63 -13.72
CA ASP A 11 10.43 28.43 -12.90
C ASP A 11 9.65 27.28 -13.56
N ASN A 12 10.33 26.57 -14.41
CA ASN A 12 9.81 25.34 -14.95
C ASN A 12 10.07 24.20 -13.94
N PRO A 13 9.02 23.60 -13.35
CA PRO A 13 9.18 22.51 -12.38
C PRO A 13 9.86 21.26 -12.99
N LEU A 14 9.84 21.12 -14.31
CA LEU A 14 10.55 20.07 -15.06
C LEU A 14 12.04 20.34 -15.22
N SER A 15 12.50 21.57 -14.92
CA SER A 15 13.92 21.93 -15.05
C SER A 15 14.67 21.55 -13.78
N HIS A 16 15.80 20.86 -13.96
CA HIS A 16 16.79 20.59 -12.90
C HIS A 16 17.69 21.78 -12.57
N LYS A 17 17.57 22.90 -13.32
CA LYS A 17 18.36 24.12 -13.14
C LYS A 17 17.80 24.97 -12.00
N GLY A 18 18.70 25.68 -11.30
CA GLY A 18 18.36 26.57 -10.20
C GLY A 18 18.44 25.91 -8.83
N ARG A 19 17.97 26.61 -7.81
CA ARG A 19 18.10 26.25 -6.40
C ARG A 19 16.75 26.35 -5.71
N PHE A 20 16.43 25.40 -4.83
CA PHE A 20 15.24 25.43 -3.97
C PHE A 20 15.61 25.58 -2.50
N SER A 21 15.04 26.59 -1.85
CA SER A 21 15.08 26.71 -0.39
C SER A 21 14.35 25.53 0.27
N ARG A 22 14.51 25.35 1.58
CA ARG A 22 13.77 24.32 2.34
C ARG A 22 12.25 24.43 2.13
N LEU A 23 11.74 25.65 2.27
CA LEU A 23 10.29 25.87 2.14
C LEU A 23 9.78 25.68 0.72
N SER A 24 10.56 26.14 -0.30
CA SER A 24 10.23 25.85 -1.70
C SER A 24 10.21 24.35 -1.99
N TYR A 25 11.21 23.61 -1.48
CA TYR A 25 11.27 22.17 -1.65
C TYR A 25 10.07 21.45 -1.00
N LEU A 26 9.72 21.80 0.23
CA LEU A 26 8.55 21.28 0.93
C LEU A 26 7.25 21.59 0.19
N ALA A 27 7.08 22.84 -0.26
CA ALA A 27 5.90 23.26 -0.99
C ALA A 27 5.73 22.48 -2.31
N TRP A 28 6.80 22.36 -3.09
CA TRP A 28 6.75 21.62 -4.35
C TRP A 28 6.57 20.11 -4.14
N THR A 29 7.18 19.54 -3.11
CA THR A 29 6.92 18.13 -2.73
C THR A 29 5.45 17.94 -2.38
N PHE A 30 4.84 18.88 -1.65
CA PHE A 30 3.43 18.82 -1.29
C PHE A 30 2.52 18.89 -2.52
N ILE A 31 2.75 19.85 -3.42
CA ILE A 31 1.98 19.99 -4.66
C ILE A 31 2.07 18.71 -5.52
N ILE A 32 3.30 18.21 -5.73
CA ILE A 32 3.52 16.99 -6.50
C ILE A 32 2.82 15.80 -5.84
N SER A 33 2.87 15.69 -4.50
CA SER A 33 2.20 14.61 -3.76
C SER A 33 0.68 14.66 -3.92
N ILE A 34 0.07 15.85 -3.91
CA ILE A 34 -1.38 16.00 -4.13
C ILE A 34 -1.75 15.58 -5.55
N ILE A 35 -1.02 16.08 -6.56
CA ILE A 35 -1.27 15.76 -7.97
C ILE A 35 -1.10 14.24 -8.19
N TYR A 36 -0.04 13.66 -7.63
CA TYR A 36 0.20 12.22 -7.70
C TYR A 36 -0.92 11.42 -7.04
N SER A 37 -1.35 11.81 -5.83
CA SER A 37 -2.43 11.12 -5.11
C SER A 37 -3.75 11.18 -5.89
N ALA A 38 -4.08 12.33 -6.49
CA ALA A 38 -5.26 12.47 -7.33
C ALA A 38 -5.18 11.59 -8.60
N ALA A 39 -4.02 11.61 -9.28
CA ALA A 39 -3.80 10.79 -10.46
C ALA A 39 -3.85 9.27 -10.12
N LEU A 40 -3.23 8.89 -9.01
CA LEU A 40 -3.26 7.51 -8.52
C LEU A 40 -4.68 7.06 -8.17
N PHE A 41 -5.46 7.93 -7.51
CA PHE A 41 -6.87 7.64 -7.19
C PHE A 41 -7.70 7.40 -8.46
N LEU A 42 -7.50 8.21 -9.50
CA LEU A 42 -8.18 8.01 -10.80
C LEU A 42 -7.77 6.69 -11.45
N VAL A 43 -6.48 6.37 -11.47
CA VAL A 43 -5.97 5.12 -12.05
C VAL A 43 -6.51 3.90 -11.30
N LEU A 44 -6.51 3.95 -9.96
CA LEU A 44 -7.07 2.88 -9.12
C LEU A 44 -8.60 2.75 -9.35
N GLY A 45 -9.30 3.87 -9.57
CA GLY A 45 -10.73 3.87 -9.95
C GLY A 45 -10.98 3.13 -11.27
N VAL A 46 -10.15 3.38 -12.30
CA VAL A 46 -10.22 2.65 -13.58
C VAL A 46 -9.92 1.16 -13.38
N GLY A 47 -8.92 0.82 -12.57
CA GLY A 47 -8.59 -0.56 -12.23
C GLY A 47 -9.73 -1.28 -11.49
N ALA A 48 -10.33 -0.62 -10.51
CA ALA A 48 -11.49 -1.14 -9.78
C ALA A 48 -12.70 -1.35 -10.71
N LEU A 49 -12.95 -0.40 -11.63
CA LEU A 49 -14.00 -0.55 -12.64
C LEU A 49 -13.74 -1.73 -13.58
N ALA A 50 -12.47 -1.96 -13.96
CA ALA A 50 -12.09 -3.11 -14.77
C ALA A 50 -12.38 -4.43 -14.06
N LEU A 51 -12.02 -4.55 -12.77
CA LEU A 51 -12.30 -5.73 -11.94
C LEU A 51 -13.81 -5.95 -11.76
N PHE A 52 -14.55 -4.87 -11.48
CA PHE A 52 -16.00 -4.95 -11.30
C PHE A 52 -16.71 -5.39 -12.59
N SER A 53 -16.28 -4.87 -13.74
CA SER A 53 -16.89 -5.20 -15.05
C SER A 53 -16.57 -6.60 -15.53
N SER A 54 -15.48 -7.22 -15.06
CA SER A 54 -15.10 -8.59 -15.44
C SER A 54 -15.96 -9.67 -14.78
N GLY A 55 -16.64 -9.35 -13.67
CA GLY A 55 -17.41 -10.32 -12.87
C GLY A 55 -16.58 -11.44 -12.21
N ALA A 56 -15.26 -11.43 -12.40
CA ALA A 56 -14.35 -12.51 -11.98
C ALA A 56 -13.81 -12.35 -10.55
N GLY A 57 -14.27 -11.32 -9.80
CA GLY A 57 -13.80 -11.03 -8.46
C GLY A 57 -12.55 -10.11 -8.40
N PHE A 58 -12.08 -9.78 -7.17
CA PHE A 58 -11.03 -8.80 -6.94
C PHE A 58 -9.59 -9.36 -7.00
N GLY A 59 -9.35 -10.43 -7.74
CA GLY A 59 -8.01 -10.97 -7.95
C GLY A 59 -7.17 -10.09 -8.89
N ILE A 60 -5.87 -9.92 -8.59
CA ILE A 60 -4.94 -9.13 -9.43
C ILE A 60 -4.83 -9.75 -10.83
N GLU A 61 -4.93 -11.07 -10.95
CA GLU A 61 -4.96 -11.82 -12.20
C GLU A 61 -6.10 -11.36 -13.12
N ASN A 62 -7.22 -10.93 -12.55
CA ASN A 62 -8.39 -10.48 -13.29
C ASN A 62 -8.23 -9.09 -13.93
N LEU A 63 -7.23 -8.29 -13.48
CA LEU A 63 -6.87 -7.04 -14.16
C LEU A 63 -6.45 -7.27 -15.61
N PHE A 64 -5.83 -8.42 -15.90
CA PHE A 64 -5.33 -8.74 -17.22
C PHE A 64 -6.39 -9.46 -18.10
N SER A 65 -7.62 -9.62 -17.63
CA SER A 65 -8.70 -10.21 -18.40
C SER A 65 -9.46 -9.21 -19.28
N SER A 66 -9.26 -7.88 -19.06
CA SER A 66 -9.99 -6.84 -19.77
C SER A 66 -9.07 -5.75 -20.34
N GLY A 67 -9.50 -5.12 -21.44
CA GLY A 67 -8.79 -3.98 -22.03
C GLY A 67 -8.66 -2.78 -21.07
N LEU A 68 -9.66 -2.56 -20.19
CA LEU A 68 -9.61 -1.53 -19.15
C LEU A 68 -8.55 -1.83 -18.10
N GLY A 69 -8.32 -3.09 -17.76
CA GLY A 69 -7.27 -3.49 -16.83
C GLY A 69 -5.87 -3.21 -17.39
N TYR A 70 -5.62 -3.55 -18.65
CA TYR A 70 -4.35 -3.18 -19.31
C TYR A 70 -4.16 -1.66 -19.35
N LEU A 71 -5.20 -0.89 -19.63
CA LEU A 71 -5.16 0.57 -19.61
C LEU A 71 -4.82 1.09 -18.21
N ALA A 72 -5.43 0.55 -17.16
CA ALA A 72 -5.15 0.94 -15.78
C ALA A 72 -3.67 0.68 -15.41
N VAL A 73 -3.13 -0.49 -15.75
CA VAL A 73 -1.72 -0.82 -15.50
C VAL A 73 -0.79 0.11 -16.29
N PHE A 74 -1.10 0.39 -17.55
CA PHE A 74 -0.31 1.31 -18.38
C PHE A 74 -0.29 2.73 -17.80
N LEU A 75 -1.46 3.26 -17.42
CA LEU A 75 -1.56 4.58 -16.77
C LEU A 75 -0.83 4.61 -15.42
N PHE A 76 -0.92 3.54 -14.63
CA PHE A 76 -0.23 3.41 -13.37
C PHE A 76 1.30 3.56 -13.54
N VAL A 77 1.87 2.87 -14.51
CA VAL A 77 3.31 2.95 -14.82
C VAL A 77 3.70 4.37 -15.23
N ILE A 78 2.90 5.03 -16.09
CA ILE A 78 3.16 6.42 -16.51
C ILE A 78 3.13 7.36 -15.30
N VAL A 79 2.13 7.25 -14.43
CA VAL A 79 1.98 8.11 -13.25
C VAL A 79 3.17 7.93 -12.30
N ILE A 80 3.62 6.69 -12.07
CA ILE A 80 4.81 6.41 -11.25
C ILE A 80 6.07 7.03 -11.86
N ILE A 81 6.31 6.83 -13.17
CA ILE A 81 7.49 7.39 -13.83
C ILE A 81 7.47 8.92 -13.76
N ALA A 82 6.34 9.55 -14.05
CA ALA A 82 6.18 11.00 -13.98
C ALA A 82 6.45 11.52 -12.56
N PHE A 83 5.93 10.84 -11.53
CA PHE A 83 6.18 11.19 -10.14
C PHE A 83 7.67 11.15 -9.79
N PHE A 84 8.37 10.07 -10.13
CA PHE A 84 9.80 9.97 -9.86
C PHE A 84 10.62 11.02 -10.60
N VAL A 85 10.30 11.29 -11.86
CA VAL A 85 10.99 12.34 -12.65
C VAL A 85 10.83 13.71 -11.98
N LEU A 86 9.61 14.08 -11.57
CA LEU A 86 9.36 15.34 -10.88
C LEU A 86 10.07 15.41 -9.54
N LEU A 87 10.00 14.34 -8.75
CA LEU A 87 10.61 14.26 -7.43
C LEU A 87 12.14 14.36 -7.49
N ILE A 88 12.77 13.68 -8.46
CA ILE A 88 14.22 13.78 -8.71
C ILE A 88 14.59 15.21 -9.08
N ASN A 89 13.84 15.87 -9.97
CA ASN A 89 14.14 17.24 -10.41
C ASN A 89 14.10 18.23 -9.25
N ILE A 90 13.08 18.19 -8.40
CA ILE A 90 13.01 19.09 -7.24
C ILE A 90 14.11 18.77 -6.22
N THR A 91 14.45 17.49 -6.05
CA THR A 91 15.53 17.06 -5.16
C THR A 91 16.90 17.52 -5.65
N ILE A 92 17.17 17.45 -6.95
CA ILE A 92 18.40 18.00 -7.56
C ILE A 92 18.50 19.51 -7.26
N ARG A 93 17.43 20.29 -7.48
CA ARG A 93 17.42 21.72 -7.18
C ARG A 93 17.65 22.02 -5.69
N ARG A 94 17.18 21.13 -4.82
CA ARG A 94 17.44 21.23 -3.39
C ARG A 94 18.89 20.90 -3.04
N LEU A 95 19.48 19.89 -3.64
CA LEU A 95 20.91 19.55 -3.50
C LEU A 95 21.81 20.68 -4.00
N HIS A 96 21.43 21.34 -5.10
CA HIS A 96 22.12 22.52 -5.60
C HIS A 96 22.08 23.66 -4.58
N ASP A 97 21.00 23.83 -3.84
CA ASP A 97 20.93 24.82 -2.75
C ASP A 97 21.87 24.49 -1.58
N LEU A 98 22.12 23.21 -1.34
CA LEU A 98 23.08 22.70 -0.38
C LEU A 98 24.53 22.69 -0.93
N ASN A 99 24.75 23.21 -2.15
CA ASN A 99 26.01 23.15 -2.88
C ASN A 99 26.54 21.73 -3.08
N LYS A 100 25.64 20.79 -3.29
CA LYS A 100 25.94 19.37 -3.52
C LYS A 100 25.58 18.96 -4.95
N SER A 101 26.25 17.90 -5.45
CA SER A 101 25.96 17.33 -6.77
C SER A 101 24.55 16.75 -6.82
N GLY A 102 23.85 16.99 -7.95
CA GLY A 102 22.52 16.42 -8.21
C GLY A 102 22.49 14.89 -8.26
N TRP A 103 23.63 14.23 -8.54
CA TRP A 103 23.75 12.77 -8.51
C TRP A 103 23.42 12.14 -7.16
N LEU A 104 23.56 12.89 -6.07
CA LEU A 104 23.17 12.44 -4.76
C LEU A 104 21.65 12.18 -4.65
N ALA A 105 20.83 12.68 -5.58
CA ALA A 105 19.41 12.36 -5.62
C ALA A 105 19.15 10.84 -5.78
N LEU A 106 20.09 10.09 -6.37
CA LEU A 106 19.98 8.63 -6.49
C LEU A 106 20.01 7.92 -5.13
N LEU A 107 20.49 8.55 -4.07
CA LEU A 107 20.42 8.00 -2.71
C LEU A 107 18.99 7.80 -2.21
N MET A 108 18.00 8.45 -2.86
CA MET A 108 16.57 8.20 -2.57
C MET A 108 16.16 6.76 -2.83
N PHE A 109 16.86 6.05 -3.72
CA PHE A 109 16.54 4.67 -4.08
C PHE A 109 17.22 3.63 -3.18
N VAL A 110 18.11 4.05 -2.27
CA VAL A 110 18.80 3.15 -1.34
C VAL A 110 18.04 3.11 -0.01
N PRO A 111 17.35 2.00 0.37
CA PRO A 111 16.34 1.98 1.41
C PRO A 111 16.79 2.57 2.77
N LEU A 112 17.87 2.12 3.35
CA LEU A 112 18.33 2.63 4.66
C LEU A 112 18.95 4.04 4.57
N VAL A 113 19.68 4.32 3.47
CA VAL A 113 20.30 5.62 3.23
C VAL A 113 19.26 6.69 2.98
N ASN A 114 18.14 6.34 2.33
CA ASN A 114 17.04 7.25 2.04
C ASN A 114 16.51 7.97 3.30
N ILE A 115 16.43 7.30 4.45
CA ILE A 115 15.94 7.91 5.70
C ILE A 115 16.85 9.05 6.12
N GLY A 116 18.15 8.80 6.23
CA GLY A 116 19.14 9.83 6.59
C GLY A 116 19.24 10.93 5.53
N PHE A 117 19.20 10.55 4.26
CA PHE A 117 19.21 11.46 3.13
C PHE A 117 18.00 12.39 3.13
N SER A 118 16.81 11.88 3.40
CA SER A 118 15.59 12.67 3.49
C SER A 118 15.67 13.69 4.61
N ILE A 119 16.10 13.29 5.80
CA ILE A 119 16.35 14.22 6.92
C ILE A 119 17.34 15.31 6.52
N TYR A 120 18.43 14.93 5.85
CA TYR A 120 19.43 15.87 5.36
C TYR A 120 18.81 16.90 4.41
N VAL A 121 18.09 16.46 3.40
CA VAL A 121 17.49 17.33 2.38
C VAL A 121 16.40 18.24 2.96
N TYR A 122 15.58 17.77 3.88
CA TYR A 122 14.50 18.55 4.49
C TYR A 122 15.02 19.56 5.52
N CYS A 123 15.97 19.17 6.39
CA CYS A 123 16.32 19.92 7.59
C CYS A 123 17.49 20.88 7.39
N PHE A 124 18.52 20.53 6.61
CA PHE A 124 19.74 21.33 6.52
C PHE A 124 19.52 22.66 5.81
N LYS A 125 20.16 23.72 6.30
CA LYS A 125 20.10 25.04 5.71
C LYS A 125 20.92 25.09 4.43
N GLY A 126 20.35 25.67 3.36
CA GLY A 126 21.07 25.94 2.11
C GLY A 126 22.16 26.97 2.26
N THR A 127 23.05 27.07 1.28
CA THR A 127 24.15 28.05 1.25
C THR A 127 23.60 29.47 1.11
N VAL A 128 24.19 30.39 1.86
CA VAL A 128 23.87 31.81 1.80
C VAL A 128 24.60 32.45 0.59
N GLY A 129 23.89 33.29 -0.17
CA GLY A 129 24.45 33.94 -1.35
C GLY A 129 24.55 33.03 -2.57
N ALA A 130 25.36 33.42 -3.54
CA ALA A 130 25.63 32.63 -4.74
C ALA A 130 26.52 31.42 -4.41
N ASN A 131 26.27 30.28 -5.07
CA ASN A 131 27.08 29.07 -4.99
C ASN A 131 27.42 28.55 -6.41
N ASN A 132 27.99 27.36 -6.51
CA ASN A 132 28.39 26.75 -7.80
C ASN A 132 27.21 26.58 -8.79
N TYR A 133 25.98 26.65 -8.32
CA TYR A 133 24.74 26.47 -9.11
C TYR A 133 23.95 27.76 -9.33
N GLY A 134 24.56 28.91 -8.96
CA GLY A 134 24.00 30.24 -9.19
C GLY A 134 23.49 30.96 -7.92
N PRO A 135 22.81 32.10 -8.09
CA PRO A 135 22.26 32.87 -6.99
C PRO A 135 21.11 32.14 -6.30
N ALA A 136 20.92 32.46 -5.00
CA ALA A 136 19.78 31.95 -4.25
C ALA A 136 18.46 32.51 -4.83
N ARG A 137 17.50 31.65 -5.12
CA ARG A 137 16.15 32.05 -5.53
C ARG A 137 15.36 32.57 -4.34
N PRO A 138 14.66 33.70 -4.46
CA PRO A 138 13.73 34.15 -3.43
C PRO A 138 12.54 33.15 -3.35
N THR A 139 12.21 32.76 -2.12
CA THR A 139 11.03 31.90 -1.87
C THR A 139 9.77 32.75 -1.97
N GLU A 140 8.83 32.35 -2.80
CA GLU A 140 7.54 33.04 -2.96
C GLU A 140 6.67 32.91 -1.70
N GLN A 141 5.73 33.84 -1.51
CA GLN A 141 4.86 33.83 -0.32
C GLN A 141 3.99 32.55 -0.28
N ALA A 142 3.42 32.14 -1.42
CA ALA A 142 2.66 30.90 -1.50
C ALA A 142 3.48 29.65 -1.12
N GLU A 143 4.74 29.57 -1.56
CA GLU A 143 5.64 28.47 -1.21
C GLU A 143 5.95 28.45 0.29
N LYS A 144 6.05 29.62 0.93
CA LYS A 144 6.27 29.68 2.40
C LYS A 144 5.10 29.06 3.15
N TYR A 145 3.87 29.46 2.80
CA TYR A 145 2.67 28.92 3.46
C TYR A 145 2.50 27.43 3.19
N LEU A 146 2.58 26.98 1.94
CA LEU A 146 2.47 25.56 1.58
C LEU A 146 3.57 24.73 2.21
N GLY A 147 4.81 25.22 2.24
CA GLY A 147 5.91 24.51 2.86
C GLY A 147 5.76 24.35 4.37
N VAL A 148 5.23 25.36 5.06
CA VAL A 148 4.95 25.27 6.51
C VAL A 148 3.78 24.31 6.77
N ILE A 149 2.70 24.40 6.01
CA ILE A 149 1.55 23.49 6.12
C ILE A 149 2.03 22.03 5.95
N TYR A 150 2.84 21.78 4.91
CA TYR A 150 3.35 20.43 4.67
C TYR A 150 4.30 19.95 5.78
N ALA A 151 5.14 20.82 6.34
CA ALA A 151 6.00 20.48 7.47
C ALA A 151 5.17 20.06 8.69
N ILE A 152 4.12 20.81 9.02
CA ILE A 152 3.19 20.47 10.11
C ILE A 152 2.51 19.11 9.81
N PHE A 153 2.03 18.92 8.60
CA PHE A 153 1.41 17.67 8.17
C PHE A 153 2.34 16.47 8.34
N LEU A 154 3.61 16.59 7.94
CA LEU A 154 4.62 15.54 8.13
C LEU A 154 4.83 15.19 9.60
N VAL A 155 4.89 16.20 10.49
CA VAL A 155 5.03 15.96 11.93
C VAL A 155 3.82 15.20 12.47
N ILE A 156 2.60 15.58 12.07
CA ILE A 156 1.37 14.88 12.47
C ILE A 156 1.38 13.43 12.00
N VAL A 157 1.75 13.19 10.74
CA VAL A 157 1.82 11.82 10.17
C VAL A 157 2.84 10.96 10.91
N ILE A 158 4.04 11.49 11.20
CA ILE A 158 5.07 10.76 11.96
C ILE A 158 4.57 10.41 13.36
N PHE A 159 3.91 11.37 14.03
CA PHE A 159 3.34 11.15 15.35
C PHE A 159 2.22 10.09 15.32
N ALA A 160 1.28 10.22 14.38
CA ALA A 160 0.19 9.26 14.20
C ALA A 160 0.70 7.85 13.92
N TYR A 161 1.74 7.73 13.07
CA TYR A 161 2.39 6.45 12.79
C TYR A 161 3.05 5.84 14.03
N GLY A 162 3.72 6.66 14.85
CA GLY A 162 4.29 6.22 16.13
C GLY A 162 3.22 5.69 17.08
N VAL A 163 2.11 6.41 17.22
CA VAL A 163 0.96 5.97 18.03
C VAL A 163 0.36 4.66 17.49
N ALA A 164 0.22 4.53 16.18
CA ALA A 164 -0.31 3.32 15.57
C ALA A 164 0.59 2.10 15.85
N ILE A 165 1.92 2.23 15.76
CA ILE A 165 2.86 1.15 16.10
C ILE A 165 2.66 0.71 17.56
N VAL A 166 2.60 1.66 18.51
CA VAL A 166 2.40 1.35 19.92
C VAL A 166 1.06 0.65 20.15
N ALA A 167 -0.02 1.12 19.49
CA ALA A 167 -1.34 0.50 19.56
C ALA A 167 -1.31 -0.95 19.07
N VAL A 168 -0.70 -1.20 17.89
CA VAL A 168 -0.56 -2.55 17.33
C VAL A 168 0.23 -3.46 18.27
N GLN A 169 1.34 -2.97 18.85
CA GLN A 169 2.11 -3.75 19.81
C GLN A 169 1.28 -4.10 21.06
N LYS A 170 0.49 -3.14 21.55
CA LYS A 170 -0.42 -3.38 22.69
C LYS A 170 -1.46 -4.46 22.37
N TYR A 171 -2.07 -4.42 21.18
CA TYR A 171 -3.02 -5.45 20.75
C TYR A 171 -2.36 -6.83 20.58
N ARG A 172 -1.16 -6.88 20.02
CA ARG A 172 -0.41 -8.14 19.86
C ARG A 172 0.02 -8.76 21.17
N ASN A 173 0.33 -7.94 22.18
CA ASN A 173 0.78 -8.37 23.50
C ASN A 173 -0.37 -8.42 24.51
N ALA A 174 -1.61 -8.09 24.13
CA ALA A 174 -2.78 -8.32 24.96
C ALA A 174 -2.90 -9.84 25.16
N PRO A 175 -2.97 -10.33 26.42
CA PRO A 175 -3.27 -11.73 26.66
C PRO A 175 -4.56 -12.04 25.92
N SER A 176 -4.57 -13.18 25.21
CA SER A 176 -5.79 -13.69 24.58
C SER A 176 -6.71 -14.21 25.70
N ASP A 177 -7.35 -13.28 26.39
CA ASP A 177 -8.28 -13.56 27.50
C ASP A 177 -9.47 -14.46 27.12
N LEU A 178 -9.65 -14.71 25.81
CA LEU A 178 -10.66 -15.66 25.35
C LEU A 178 -10.35 -17.11 25.74
N THR A 179 -9.08 -17.45 26.01
CA THR A 179 -8.70 -18.79 26.49
C THR A 179 -8.87 -18.92 28.01
N THR A 180 -8.73 -17.81 28.73
CA THR A 180 -8.93 -17.80 30.18
C THR A 180 -10.40 -17.73 30.58
N LEU A 181 -11.26 -17.08 29.79
CA LEU A 181 -12.71 -17.08 30.02
C LEU A 181 -13.35 -18.45 29.77
N GLY A 182 -12.79 -19.24 28.88
CA GLY A 182 -13.24 -20.63 28.63
C GLY A 182 -12.76 -21.64 29.70
N GLN A 183 -11.69 -21.32 30.43
CA GLN A 183 -11.15 -22.22 31.46
C GLN A 183 -11.48 -21.85 32.91
N SER A 184 -11.88 -20.59 33.16
CA SER A 184 -12.18 -20.13 34.52
C SER A 184 -13.64 -20.17 34.90
N GLU A 185 -14.57 -20.39 33.96
CA GLU A 185 -16.02 -20.45 34.26
C GLU A 185 -16.63 -21.85 34.25
N LEU A 186 -15.87 -22.88 33.86
CA LEU A 186 -16.31 -24.29 34.07
C LEU A 186 -15.65 -24.84 35.30
N ASN A 187 -16.12 -24.38 36.47
CA ASN A 187 -15.86 -25.11 37.71
C ASN A 187 -16.76 -26.36 37.72
N TYR A 188 -16.17 -27.50 37.37
CA TYR A 188 -16.87 -28.78 37.26
C TYR A 188 -17.48 -29.22 38.62
N GLU A 189 -16.97 -28.67 39.72
CA GLU A 189 -17.56 -28.88 41.06
C GLU A 189 -18.97 -28.25 41.20
N ASP A 190 -19.23 -27.10 40.53
CA ASP A 190 -20.54 -26.46 40.51
C ASP A 190 -21.57 -27.21 39.64
N LEU A 191 -21.12 -28.06 38.75
CA LEU A 191 -21.94 -28.93 37.89
C LEU A 191 -22.24 -30.29 38.55
N GLY A 192 -21.68 -30.55 39.75
CA GLY A 192 -21.91 -31.78 40.49
C GLY A 192 -21.28 -33.04 39.84
N LEU A 193 -20.33 -32.85 38.96
CA LEU A 193 -19.60 -33.92 38.27
C LEU A 193 -18.38 -34.29 39.12
N SER A 194 -18.26 -35.57 39.47
CA SER A 194 -17.07 -36.08 40.13
C SER A 194 -15.90 -36.29 39.18
N GLU A 195 -14.66 -36.33 39.69
CA GLU A 195 -13.48 -36.61 38.87
C GLU A 195 -13.56 -37.95 38.12
N GLU A 196 -14.31 -38.93 38.67
CA GLU A 196 -14.60 -40.21 38.01
C GLU A 196 -15.54 -40.06 36.81
N ASP A 197 -16.51 -39.14 36.86
CA ASP A 197 -17.43 -38.87 35.74
C ASP A 197 -16.71 -38.18 34.57
N ILE A 198 -15.75 -37.30 34.87
CA ILE A 198 -14.92 -36.61 33.85
C ILE A 198 -13.96 -37.59 33.17
N GLN A 199 -13.39 -38.51 33.93
CA GLN A 199 -12.47 -39.50 33.38
C GLN A 199 -13.16 -40.52 32.49
N ASN A 200 -14.40 -40.85 32.78
CA ASN A 200 -15.25 -41.71 31.96
C ASN A 200 -15.72 -41.03 30.66
N LEU A 201 -15.91 -39.71 30.65
CA LEU A 201 -16.23 -38.97 29.45
C LEU A 201 -15.05 -38.78 28.50
N GLN A 202 -13.81 -38.77 29.04
CA GLN A 202 -12.60 -38.67 28.20
C GLN A 202 -12.18 -39.99 27.56
N VAL A 203 -12.64 -41.13 28.08
CA VAL A 203 -12.31 -42.47 27.58
C VAL A 203 -13.15 -42.85 26.35
N ASP A 204 -14.29 -42.19 26.10
CA ASP A 204 -15.19 -42.49 24.97
C ASP A 204 -14.87 -41.69 23.68
N GLU A 205 -13.82 -40.83 23.70
CA GLU A 205 -13.40 -40.04 22.53
C GLU A 205 -12.27 -40.74 21.71
N THR A 206 -11.89 -41.97 22.09
CA THR A 206 -11.08 -42.82 21.21
C THR A 206 -12.00 -43.57 20.27
N LEU A 207 -12.36 -42.93 19.13
CA LEU A 207 -12.93 -43.62 18.00
C LEU A 207 -12.00 -44.82 17.64
N PRO A 208 -12.50 -46.03 17.52
CA PRO A 208 -11.69 -47.17 17.08
C PRO A 208 -11.11 -46.86 15.70
N GLU A 209 -9.82 -47.13 15.53
CA GLU A 209 -9.06 -46.92 14.25
C GLU A 209 -9.74 -47.57 13.03
N ASP A 210 -10.70 -48.44 13.24
CA ASP A 210 -11.41 -49.17 12.20
C ASP A 210 -12.55 -48.31 11.54
N ALA A 211 -12.96 -47.17 12.14
CA ALA A 211 -13.98 -46.30 11.59
C ALA A 211 -13.47 -45.38 10.47
N GLU A 212 -12.17 -45.11 10.39
CA GLU A 212 -11.57 -44.36 9.28
C GLU A 212 -11.50 -45.14 7.96
N SER A 213 -11.56 -46.47 8.03
CA SER A 213 -11.50 -47.31 6.82
C SER A 213 -12.86 -47.43 6.10
N GLU A 214 -13.98 -47.23 6.80
CA GLU A 214 -15.31 -47.27 6.16
C GLU A 214 -15.75 -45.97 5.51
N LEU A 215 -15.20 -44.79 5.92
CA LEU A 215 -15.51 -43.49 5.32
C LEU A 215 -14.70 -43.21 4.03
N GLN A 216 -13.70 -44.00 3.69
CA GLN A 216 -12.91 -43.87 2.45
C GLN A 216 -13.44 -44.69 1.28
N VAL A 217 -14.45 -45.52 1.44
CA VAL A 217 -14.97 -46.41 0.38
C VAL A 217 -16.18 -45.84 -0.36
N GLU A 218 -16.79 -44.74 0.08
CA GLU A 218 -17.97 -44.16 -0.58
C GLU A 218 -17.73 -42.89 -1.38
N SER A 219 -16.47 -42.55 -1.68
CA SER A 219 -16.12 -41.66 -2.78
C SER A 219 -15.73 -42.48 -4.02
N THR A 220 -16.65 -43.35 -4.47
CA THR A 220 -16.53 -44.00 -5.77
C THR A 220 -16.61 -42.94 -6.85
N GLU A 221 -15.54 -42.80 -7.60
CA GLU A 221 -15.43 -42.13 -8.89
C GLU A 221 -16.69 -42.45 -9.74
N VAL A 222 -17.62 -41.51 -9.79
CA VAL A 222 -18.53 -41.43 -10.92
C VAL A 222 -17.66 -40.88 -12.03
N SER A 223 -17.24 -41.80 -12.94
CA SER A 223 -16.45 -41.41 -14.10
C SER A 223 -17.26 -40.39 -14.91
N ASP A 224 -16.62 -39.32 -15.35
CA ASP A 224 -17.20 -38.24 -16.17
C ASP A 224 -17.93 -38.79 -17.41
N ASP A 225 -17.57 -39.99 -17.86
CA ASP A 225 -18.15 -40.70 -18.97
C ASP A 225 -19.61 -41.15 -18.70
N GLU A 226 -19.98 -41.50 -17.46
CA GLU A 226 -21.33 -41.93 -17.10
C GLU A 226 -22.29 -40.74 -16.94
N ALA A 227 -21.77 -39.59 -16.49
CA ALA A 227 -22.54 -38.32 -16.41
C ALA A 227 -22.85 -37.77 -17.82
N VAL A 228 -21.90 -37.88 -18.74
CA VAL A 228 -22.09 -37.46 -20.15
C VAL A 228 -23.10 -38.36 -20.87
N ALA A 229 -23.04 -39.67 -20.66
CA ALA A 229 -23.98 -40.62 -21.26
C ALA A 229 -25.42 -40.47 -20.73
N ALA A 230 -25.58 -40.05 -19.45
CA ALA A 230 -26.91 -39.74 -18.91
C ALA A 230 -27.49 -38.43 -19.46
N ALA A 231 -26.65 -37.43 -19.70
CA ALA A 231 -27.06 -36.15 -20.29
C ALA A 231 -27.48 -36.31 -21.78
N GLU A 232 -26.78 -37.14 -22.56
CA GLU A 232 -27.15 -37.43 -23.95
C GLU A 232 -28.49 -38.16 -24.07
N ARG A 233 -28.76 -39.15 -23.20
CA ARG A 233 -30.05 -39.85 -23.18
C ARG A 233 -31.22 -38.96 -22.78
N ALA A 234 -31.00 -37.99 -21.89
CA ALA A 234 -32.01 -37.02 -21.50
C ALA A 234 -32.33 -36.03 -22.64
N ALA A 235 -31.30 -35.64 -23.41
CA ALA A 235 -31.49 -34.77 -24.58
C ALA A 235 -32.23 -35.48 -25.74
N GLU A 236 -31.97 -36.76 -25.96
CA GLU A 236 -32.63 -37.56 -27.00
C GLU A 236 -34.10 -37.86 -26.68
N ALA A 237 -34.43 -38.06 -25.40
CA ALA A 237 -35.80 -38.22 -24.93
C ALA A 237 -36.65 -36.93 -25.09
N ALA A 238 -36.06 -35.77 -24.96
CA ALA A 238 -36.76 -34.50 -25.15
C ALA A 238 -37.06 -34.13 -26.61
N LEU A 239 -36.39 -34.78 -27.56
CA LEU A 239 -36.60 -34.56 -28.99
C LEU A 239 -37.72 -35.46 -29.60
N HIS A 240 -38.23 -36.46 -28.87
CA HIS A 240 -39.24 -37.38 -29.33
C HIS A 240 -40.68 -37.05 -28.84
N ASP A 241 -40.85 -35.99 -28.03
CA ASP A 241 -42.16 -35.57 -27.50
C ASP A 241 -42.71 -34.29 -28.15
N GLU A 242 -42.27 -33.90 -29.40
CA GLU A 242 -42.92 -32.89 -30.24
C GLU A 242 -43.56 -33.49 -31.49
#